data_23c5961ae5d76d4b881f73f1bf3f0db4
#
_entry.id   23c5961ae5d76d4b881f73f1bf3f0db4
#
_cell.length_a   1.000
_cell.length_b   1.000
_cell.length_c   1.000
_cell.angle_alpha   90.00
_cell.angle_beta   90.00
_cell.angle_gamma   90.00
#
_symmetry.space_group_name_H-M   'P 1'
#
loop_
_entity.id
_entity.type
_entity.pdbx_description
1 polymer ?
#
loop_
_entity_poly.entity_id
_entity_poly.type
_entity_poly.pdbx_seq_one_letter_code
_entity_poly.pdbx_strand_id
1 'polypeptide(L)'
;MEKCLENNLESLKKRHSDLSNNINRILLTLLSFGFFCALTLNQPDEMVIKNGGKIKIPFVDMQVDFLTFLIIGPIALLGITAYLILFLQDMRQYDELPPTEKQAYIFNLDAKPAKLISSIIFFGFTPLILLMFYIKTRVNPSYAAYAGSLMVLTTLTMAVYFFYQHLQKKETASAIAIIVVCGLLLLPISPLFNLNSRIPICVSGANLANLNLKDFRLAGAQAEKAIFNDSVFYRMELTRFHAPHAEFKKANFVGANLDQSDLGSADFEKAILSWSSLKSGMLANVMLKEAEMVDTDLTESVLESANLEKANLSGAIFRMAHLNRARFGEADLSEAVLEGAVLIGTDLGRARNLTQKQLDMACGDKDTILPPGLTVKKCFPD
;
A
#
# COMPACT_ATOMS: atom_id res chain seq x y z
N MET A 1 10.57 -8.09 68.05
CA MET A 1 9.80 -7.26 67.14
C MET A 1 10.70 -6.69 66.02
N GLU A 2 11.84 -6.09 66.34
CA GLU A 2 12.83 -5.54 65.39
C GLU A 2 13.29 -6.56 64.33
N LYS A 3 13.70 -7.76 64.73
CA LYS A 3 14.19 -8.81 63.84
C LYS A 3 13.11 -9.32 62.84
N CYS A 4 11.83 -9.19 63.19
CA CYS A 4 10.71 -9.55 62.29
C CYS A 4 10.43 -8.43 61.30
N LEU A 5 10.61 -7.19 61.69
CA LEU A 5 10.52 -5.99 60.83
C LEU A 5 11.68 -5.93 59.84
N GLU A 6 12.92 -6.23 60.27
CA GLU A 6 14.08 -6.32 59.37
C GLU A 6 13.92 -7.40 58.30
N ASN A 7 13.50 -8.60 58.69
CA ASN A 7 13.26 -9.71 57.74
C ASN A 7 12.14 -9.38 56.73
N ASN A 8 11.09 -8.67 57.15
CA ASN A 8 10.04 -8.22 56.23
C ASN A 8 10.56 -7.14 55.27
N LEU A 9 11.36 -6.18 55.74
CA LEU A 9 11.95 -5.14 54.91
C LEU A 9 12.91 -5.74 53.85
N GLU A 10 13.72 -6.71 54.25
CA GLU A 10 14.66 -7.41 53.35
C GLU A 10 13.94 -8.22 52.28
N SER A 11 12.84 -8.89 52.67
CA SER A 11 11.98 -9.59 51.70
C SER A 11 11.31 -8.65 50.69
N LEU A 12 10.87 -7.47 51.12
CA LEU A 12 10.29 -6.44 50.27
C LEU A 12 11.34 -5.84 49.29
N LYS A 13 12.54 -5.56 49.75
CA LYS A 13 13.66 -5.10 48.90
C LYS A 13 14.00 -6.13 47.82
N LYS A 14 14.09 -7.41 48.18
CA LYS A 14 14.37 -8.48 47.23
C LYS A 14 13.28 -8.56 46.16
N ARG A 15 12.00 -8.55 46.54
CA ARG A 15 10.88 -8.58 45.61
C ARG A 15 10.87 -7.37 44.67
N HIS A 16 11.14 -6.16 45.21
CA HIS A 16 11.26 -4.94 44.41
C HIS A 16 12.39 -5.06 43.35
N SER A 17 13.56 -5.59 43.79
CA SER A 17 14.70 -5.82 42.90
C SER A 17 14.37 -6.80 41.78
N ASP A 18 13.74 -7.94 42.10
CA ASP A 18 13.35 -8.96 41.12
C ASP A 18 12.32 -8.40 40.11
N LEU A 19 11.37 -7.62 40.60
CA LEU A 19 10.35 -6.98 39.77
C LEU A 19 10.94 -5.93 38.82
N SER A 20 11.85 -5.09 39.34
CA SER A 20 12.60 -4.09 38.57
C SER A 20 13.42 -4.72 37.45
N ASN A 21 14.12 -5.82 37.75
CA ASN A 21 14.89 -6.56 36.73
C ASN A 21 13.99 -7.16 35.66
N ASN A 22 12.83 -7.69 36.05
CA ASN A 22 11.85 -8.22 35.09
C ASN A 22 11.28 -7.12 34.18
N ILE A 23 10.94 -5.95 34.71
CA ILE A 23 10.48 -4.80 33.92
C ILE A 23 11.53 -4.40 32.91
N ASN A 24 12.80 -4.29 33.27
CA ASN A 24 13.89 -3.94 32.39
C ASN A 24 14.05 -4.99 31.25
N ARG A 25 13.94 -6.28 31.60
CA ARG A 25 13.99 -7.37 30.57
C ARG A 25 12.83 -7.31 29.61
N ILE A 26 11.61 -7.12 30.10
CA ILE A 26 10.41 -7.02 29.25
C ILE A 26 10.50 -5.79 28.34
N LEU A 27 10.96 -4.66 28.87
CA LEU A 27 11.15 -3.44 28.09
C LEU A 27 12.19 -3.64 26.98
N LEU A 28 13.33 -4.27 27.30
CA LEU A 28 14.35 -4.59 26.29
C LEU A 28 13.78 -5.53 25.20
N THR A 29 12.98 -6.50 25.60
CA THR A 29 12.30 -7.41 24.66
C THR A 29 11.32 -6.64 23.76
N LEU A 30 10.53 -5.73 24.32
CA LEU A 30 9.60 -4.87 23.57
C LEU A 30 10.33 -4.01 22.54
N LEU A 31 11.41 -3.35 22.95
CA LEU A 31 12.22 -2.50 22.07
C LEU A 31 12.88 -3.32 20.96
N SER A 32 13.48 -4.46 21.31
CA SER A 32 14.16 -5.34 20.35
C SER A 32 13.18 -5.93 19.33
N PHE A 33 12.02 -6.39 19.79
CA PHE A 33 10.99 -6.93 18.92
C PHE A 33 10.36 -5.84 18.03
N GLY A 34 10.08 -4.66 18.59
CA GLY A 34 9.56 -3.54 17.82
C GLY A 34 10.54 -3.04 16.75
N PHE A 35 11.84 -2.96 17.09
CA PHE A 35 12.88 -2.62 16.12
C PHE A 35 12.97 -3.65 14.99
N PHE A 36 12.90 -4.94 15.33
CA PHE A 36 12.79 -6.02 14.35
C PHE A 36 11.55 -5.85 13.44
N CYS A 37 10.38 -5.55 14.02
CA CYS A 37 9.18 -5.25 13.26
C CYS A 37 9.39 -4.09 12.30
N ALA A 38 9.99 -2.98 12.76
CA ALA A 38 10.26 -1.81 11.95
C ALA A 38 11.15 -2.12 10.74
N LEU A 39 12.24 -2.86 10.95
CA LEU A 39 13.13 -3.30 9.88
C LEU A 39 12.42 -4.23 8.88
N THR A 40 11.63 -5.16 9.39
CA THR A 40 10.88 -6.10 8.54
C THR A 40 9.80 -5.39 7.73
N LEU A 41 9.09 -4.42 8.31
CA LEU A 41 8.07 -3.64 7.62
C LEU A 41 8.63 -2.65 6.59
N ASN A 42 9.91 -2.36 6.63
CA ASN A 42 10.58 -1.54 5.62
C ASN A 42 10.91 -2.31 4.32
N GLN A 43 10.55 -3.59 4.22
CA GLN A 43 10.69 -4.37 2.98
C GLN A 43 9.77 -3.83 1.87
N PRO A 44 10.08 -4.07 0.57
CA PRO A 44 9.24 -3.62 -0.54
C PRO A 44 7.78 -4.12 -0.46
N ASP A 45 6.85 -3.36 -1.02
CA ASP A 45 5.42 -3.72 -1.05
C ASP A 45 5.14 -5.00 -1.84
N GLU A 46 6.01 -5.37 -2.78
CA GLU A 46 5.93 -6.62 -3.53
C GLU A 46 5.88 -7.86 -2.63
N MET A 47 6.54 -7.82 -1.46
CA MET A 47 6.53 -8.95 -0.52
C MET A 47 5.15 -9.22 0.07
N VAL A 48 4.31 -8.18 0.21
CA VAL A 48 2.91 -8.33 0.63
C VAL A 48 2.10 -9.00 -0.47
N ILE A 49 2.33 -8.58 -1.73
CA ILE A 49 1.58 -9.06 -2.90
C ILE A 49 1.94 -10.51 -3.22
N LYS A 50 3.22 -10.86 -3.20
CA LYS A 50 3.71 -12.21 -3.51
C LYS A 50 3.42 -13.24 -2.43
N ASN A 51 2.98 -12.84 -1.25
CA ASN A 51 2.99 -13.69 -0.05
C ASN A 51 4.38 -14.32 0.15
N GLY A 52 5.42 -13.57 -0.21
CA GLY A 52 6.76 -14.11 -0.41
C GLY A 52 7.72 -13.72 0.68
N GLY A 53 8.60 -14.67 0.98
CA GLY A 53 9.69 -14.52 1.91
C GLY A 53 9.39 -15.07 3.30
N LYS A 54 10.23 -16.01 3.73
CA LYS A 54 10.21 -16.51 5.11
C LYS A 54 10.97 -15.53 6.01
N ILE A 55 10.34 -15.11 7.09
CA ILE A 55 10.94 -14.24 8.10
C ILE A 55 11.27 -15.10 9.31
N LYS A 56 12.53 -15.04 9.76
CA LYS A 56 12.95 -15.68 11.00
C LYS A 56 12.60 -14.75 12.16
N ILE A 57 11.71 -15.19 13.06
CA ILE A 57 11.34 -14.43 14.24
C ILE A 57 12.50 -14.48 15.24
N PRO A 58 13.01 -13.32 15.73
CA PRO A 58 14.06 -13.32 16.74
C PRO A 58 13.54 -13.95 18.04
N PHE A 59 14.43 -14.60 18.77
CA PHE A 59 14.19 -15.28 20.05
C PHE A 59 13.32 -16.56 19.99
N VAL A 60 12.76 -16.89 18.83
CA VAL A 60 12.02 -18.12 18.60
C VAL A 60 12.57 -18.72 17.31
N ASP A 61 13.02 -19.98 17.33
CA ASP A 61 13.57 -20.62 16.13
C ASP A 61 12.46 -21.04 15.17
N MET A 62 11.65 -20.06 14.77
CA MET A 62 10.49 -20.23 13.90
C MET A 62 10.61 -19.31 12.69
N GLN A 63 10.27 -19.83 11.54
CA GLN A 63 10.13 -19.07 10.29
C GLN A 63 8.65 -18.97 9.95
N VAL A 64 8.19 -17.76 9.65
CA VAL A 64 6.84 -17.47 9.17
C VAL A 64 6.89 -16.77 7.83
N ASP A 65 5.87 -16.94 7.02
CA ASP A 65 5.71 -16.13 5.82
C ASP A 65 5.37 -14.67 6.17
N PHE A 66 5.60 -13.76 5.22
CA PHE A 66 5.44 -12.33 5.47
C PHE A 66 4.00 -11.95 5.83
N LEU A 67 2.99 -12.59 5.22
CA LEU A 67 1.58 -12.31 5.54
C LEU A 67 1.22 -12.80 6.95
N THR A 68 1.68 -13.98 7.33
CA THR A 68 1.51 -14.50 8.70
C THR A 68 2.17 -13.55 9.71
N PHE A 69 3.35 -13.02 9.41
CA PHE A 69 4.00 -12.00 10.24
C PHE A 69 3.16 -10.72 10.38
N LEU A 70 2.50 -10.25 9.31
CA LEU A 70 1.64 -9.07 9.37
C LEU A 70 0.41 -9.26 10.29
N ILE A 71 0.00 -10.52 10.53
CA ILE A 71 -1.09 -10.86 11.45
C ILE A 71 -0.57 -11.06 12.88
N ILE A 72 0.47 -11.87 13.05
CA ILE A 72 0.98 -12.27 14.37
C ILE A 72 1.80 -11.15 15.02
N GLY A 73 2.56 -10.39 14.25
CA GLY A 73 3.45 -9.34 14.77
C GLY A 73 2.74 -8.31 15.66
N PRO A 74 1.61 -7.71 15.22
CA PRO A 74 0.84 -6.79 16.06
C PRO A 74 0.33 -7.43 17.35
N ILE A 75 -0.15 -8.69 17.29
CA ILE A 75 -0.65 -9.43 18.46
C ILE A 75 0.49 -9.65 19.47
N ALA A 76 1.66 -10.09 19.01
CA ALA A 76 2.82 -10.30 19.85
C ALA A 76 3.28 -8.99 20.51
N LEU A 77 3.33 -7.89 19.75
CA LEU A 77 3.69 -6.57 20.27
C LEU A 77 2.72 -6.12 21.37
N LEU A 78 1.43 -6.32 21.17
CA LEU A 78 0.39 -6.02 22.14
C LEU A 78 0.53 -6.89 23.40
N GLY A 79 0.79 -8.18 23.24
CA GLY A 79 1.00 -9.12 24.35
C GLY A 79 2.17 -8.69 25.23
N ILE A 80 3.31 -8.34 24.63
CA ILE A 80 4.49 -7.85 25.38
C ILE A 80 4.17 -6.54 26.11
N THR A 81 3.45 -5.63 25.44
CA THR A 81 3.05 -4.34 26.04
C THR A 81 2.09 -4.54 27.20
N ALA A 82 1.08 -5.40 27.06
CA ALA A 82 0.16 -5.71 28.15
C ALA A 82 0.87 -6.36 29.36
N TYR A 83 1.81 -7.27 29.08
CA TYR A 83 2.60 -7.91 30.11
C TYR A 83 3.47 -6.87 30.87
N LEU A 84 4.08 -5.92 30.17
CA LEU A 84 4.81 -4.81 30.78
C LEU A 84 3.90 -3.97 31.71
N ILE A 85 2.67 -3.70 31.26
CA ILE A 85 1.69 -2.94 32.07
C ILE A 85 1.38 -3.65 33.38
N LEU A 86 1.19 -4.97 33.37
CA LEU A 86 0.92 -5.75 34.58
C LEU A 86 2.08 -5.63 35.59
N PHE A 87 3.32 -5.78 35.12
CA PHE A 87 4.48 -5.61 36.00
C PHE A 87 4.61 -4.18 36.56
N LEU A 88 4.28 -3.16 35.78
CA LEU A 88 4.26 -1.78 36.23
C LEU A 88 3.17 -1.53 37.28
N GLN A 89 2.05 -2.24 37.20
CA GLN A 89 1.00 -2.17 38.23
C GLN A 89 1.46 -2.79 39.53
N ASP A 90 2.11 -3.96 39.45
CA ASP A 90 2.64 -4.63 40.65
C ASP A 90 3.72 -3.80 41.37
N MET A 91 4.53 -3.03 40.62
CA MET A 91 5.55 -2.15 41.21
C MET A 91 5.00 -1.07 42.14
N ARG A 92 3.74 -0.66 41.97
CA ARG A 92 3.11 0.37 42.80
C ARG A 92 2.94 -0.03 44.27
N GLN A 93 2.85 -1.33 44.53
CA GLN A 93 2.74 -1.83 45.88
C GLN A 93 4.00 -1.46 46.72
N TYR A 94 5.09 -1.08 46.04
CA TYR A 94 6.37 -0.72 46.66
C TYR A 94 6.62 0.79 46.67
N ASP A 95 5.63 1.63 46.38
CA ASP A 95 5.78 3.10 46.40
C ASP A 95 6.10 3.66 47.81
N GLU A 96 5.78 2.92 48.86
CA GLU A 96 6.05 3.28 50.23
C GLU A 96 7.51 3.06 50.67
N LEU A 97 8.31 2.32 49.86
CA LEU A 97 9.74 2.13 50.15
C LEU A 97 10.53 3.46 50.03
N PRO A 98 11.51 3.71 50.91
CA PRO A 98 12.37 4.88 50.78
C PRO A 98 13.09 4.93 49.43
N PRO A 99 13.32 6.11 48.85
CA PRO A 99 14.00 6.23 47.53
C PRO A 99 15.39 5.59 47.48
N THR A 100 16.11 5.60 48.62
CA THR A 100 17.44 4.99 48.76
C THR A 100 17.43 3.47 48.69
N GLU A 101 16.29 2.84 48.88
CA GLU A 101 16.11 1.38 48.91
C GLU A 101 15.43 0.83 47.65
N LYS A 102 14.96 1.71 46.78
CA LYS A 102 14.38 1.34 45.51
C LYS A 102 15.46 1.12 44.47
N GLN A 103 15.49 -0.05 43.86
CA GLN A 103 16.35 -0.26 42.71
C GLN A 103 15.83 0.57 41.51
N ALA A 104 16.75 1.26 40.84
CA ALA A 104 16.42 2.06 39.69
C ALA A 104 15.97 1.19 38.53
N TYR A 105 14.84 1.53 37.91
CA TYR A 105 14.41 1.03 36.64
C TYR A 105 13.96 2.23 35.77
N ILE A 106 13.84 2.03 34.47
CA ILE A 106 13.73 3.14 33.50
C ILE A 106 12.53 4.08 33.76
N PHE A 107 11.46 3.59 34.39
CA PHE A 107 10.24 4.38 34.64
C PHE A 107 10.24 5.06 36.03
N ASN A 108 11.20 4.75 36.92
CA ASN A 108 11.27 5.31 38.27
C ASN A 108 12.48 6.26 38.43
N LEU A 109 13.16 6.62 37.37
CA LEU A 109 14.24 7.60 37.41
C LEU A 109 13.64 8.99 37.66
N ASP A 110 14.09 9.65 38.72
CA ASP A 110 13.57 10.97 39.14
C ASP A 110 13.97 12.11 38.21
N ALA A 111 14.94 11.91 37.35
CA ALA A 111 15.38 12.91 36.38
C ALA A 111 14.29 13.19 35.34
N LYS A 112 13.91 14.48 35.17
CA LYS A 112 12.91 14.90 34.16
C LYS A 112 13.13 14.32 32.77
N PRO A 113 14.37 14.27 32.18
CA PRO A 113 14.60 13.68 30.88
C PRO A 113 14.34 12.16 30.85
N ALA A 114 14.60 11.43 31.92
CA ALA A 114 14.36 10.00 32.00
C ALA A 114 12.85 9.68 32.02
N LYS A 115 12.05 10.45 32.73
CA LYS A 115 10.57 10.35 32.72
C LYS A 115 10.01 10.64 31.32
N LEU A 116 10.56 11.64 30.64
CA LEU A 116 10.16 11.96 29.26
C LEU A 116 10.51 10.82 28.31
N ILE A 117 11.73 10.29 28.36
CA ILE A 117 12.19 9.18 27.52
C ILE A 117 11.33 7.93 27.75
N SER A 118 11.06 7.56 29.00
CA SER A 118 10.21 6.42 29.32
C SER A 118 8.78 6.59 28.80
N SER A 119 8.24 7.81 28.90
CA SER A 119 6.91 8.13 28.34
C SER A 119 6.90 8.02 26.82
N ILE A 120 7.92 8.53 26.13
CA ILE A 120 8.03 8.41 24.67
C ILE A 120 8.13 6.94 24.24
N ILE A 121 8.95 6.14 24.91
CA ILE A 121 9.09 4.71 24.61
C ILE A 121 7.75 4.00 24.80
N PHE A 122 7.08 4.25 25.90
CA PHE A 122 5.85 3.54 26.24
C PHE A 122 4.66 3.98 25.39
N PHE A 123 4.50 5.30 25.17
CA PHE A 123 3.34 5.87 24.48
C PHE A 123 3.52 6.04 22.98
N GLY A 124 4.76 6.29 22.55
CA GLY A 124 5.06 6.53 21.15
C GLY A 124 5.42 5.25 20.39
N PHE A 125 6.19 4.37 21.01
CA PHE A 125 6.84 3.26 20.30
C PHE A 125 5.85 2.20 19.80
N THR A 126 5.02 1.63 20.68
CA THR A 126 4.06 0.60 20.27
C THR A 126 3.04 1.11 19.24
N PRO A 127 2.38 2.27 19.43
CA PRO A 127 1.49 2.84 18.41
C PRO A 127 2.20 3.16 17.09
N LEU A 128 3.45 3.62 17.14
CA LEU A 128 4.22 3.90 15.92
C LEU A 128 4.47 2.62 15.11
N ILE A 129 4.87 1.52 15.75
CA ILE A 129 5.06 0.24 15.07
C ILE A 129 3.73 -0.29 14.52
N LEU A 130 2.63 -0.16 15.26
CA LEU A 130 1.31 -0.54 14.77
C LEU A 130 0.86 0.31 13.57
N LEU A 131 1.21 1.60 13.55
CA LEU A 131 1.00 2.46 12.39
C LEU A 131 1.80 1.96 11.17
N MET A 132 3.03 1.50 11.36
CA MET A 132 3.83 0.91 10.27
C MET A 132 3.17 -0.37 9.74
N PHE A 133 2.63 -1.25 10.61
CA PHE A 133 1.83 -2.41 10.18
C PHE A 133 0.61 -1.98 9.37
N TYR A 134 -0.14 -0.99 9.83
CA TYR A 134 -1.30 -0.46 9.11
C TYR A 134 -0.92 0.07 7.72
N ILE A 135 0.14 0.90 7.63
CA ILE A 135 0.63 1.44 6.36
C ILE A 135 1.06 0.29 5.42
N LYS A 136 1.74 -0.72 5.93
CA LYS A 136 2.21 -1.85 5.13
C LYS A 136 1.08 -2.73 4.61
N THR A 137 0.02 -2.89 5.39
CA THR A 137 -1.13 -3.72 5.01
C THR A 137 -2.12 -3.02 4.07
N ARG A 138 -1.94 -1.72 3.76
CA ARG A 138 -2.85 -0.94 2.90
C ARG A 138 -3.05 -1.53 1.50
N VAL A 139 -2.10 -2.31 1.01
CA VAL A 139 -2.15 -3.00 -0.29
C VAL A 139 -3.34 -3.97 -0.36
N ASN A 140 -3.68 -4.61 0.77
CA ASN A 140 -4.83 -5.52 0.87
C ASN A 140 -5.85 -4.98 1.88
N PRO A 141 -7.09 -4.67 1.46
CA PRO A 141 -8.11 -4.07 2.31
C PRO A 141 -8.45 -4.86 3.57
N SER A 142 -8.46 -6.19 3.50
CA SER A 142 -8.79 -7.05 4.63
C SER A 142 -7.74 -6.96 5.73
N TYR A 143 -6.46 -6.98 5.37
CA TYR A 143 -5.36 -6.82 6.33
C TYR A 143 -5.26 -5.40 6.87
N ALA A 144 -5.54 -4.38 6.04
CA ALA A 144 -5.58 -2.99 6.47
C ALA A 144 -6.68 -2.75 7.53
N ALA A 145 -7.87 -3.31 7.33
CA ALA A 145 -8.96 -3.23 8.31
C ALA A 145 -8.57 -3.91 9.64
N TYR A 146 -7.95 -5.08 9.58
CA TYR A 146 -7.46 -5.80 10.75
C TYR A 146 -6.39 -5.00 11.52
N ALA A 147 -5.34 -4.55 10.85
CA ALA A 147 -4.26 -3.76 11.48
C ALA A 147 -4.78 -2.42 12.03
N GLY A 148 -5.70 -1.77 11.30
CA GLY A 148 -6.35 -0.54 11.75
C GLY A 148 -7.18 -0.74 13.01
N SER A 149 -7.98 -1.81 13.10
CA SER A 149 -8.79 -2.11 14.29
C SER A 149 -7.92 -2.40 15.51
N LEU A 150 -6.81 -3.13 15.37
CA LEU A 150 -5.86 -3.35 16.44
C LEU A 150 -5.19 -2.05 16.91
N MET A 151 -4.82 -1.18 15.99
CA MET A 151 -4.25 0.13 16.32
C MET A 151 -5.24 1.00 17.11
N VAL A 152 -6.51 1.06 16.70
CA VAL A 152 -7.58 1.79 17.42
C VAL A 152 -7.76 1.21 18.82
N LEU A 153 -7.89 -0.11 18.95
CA LEU A 153 -8.08 -0.78 20.24
C LEU A 153 -6.93 -0.48 21.19
N THR A 154 -5.68 -0.53 20.70
CA THR A 154 -4.48 -0.28 21.50
C THR A 154 -4.40 1.15 21.99
N THR A 155 -4.62 2.12 21.10
CA THR A 155 -4.57 3.53 21.45
C THR A 155 -5.66 3.89 22.44
N LEU A 156 -6.87 3.34 22.30
CA LEU A 156 -7.97 3.52 23.24
C LEU A 156 -7.66 2.91 24.61
N THR A 157 -7.17 1.67 24.67
CA THR A 157 -6.82 1.02 25.95
C THR A 157 -5.70 1.75 26.67
N MET A 158 -4.69 2.21 25.95
CA MET A 158 -3.63 3.04 26.50
C MET A 158 -4.18 4.38 27.00
N ALA A 159 -5.01 5.07 26.23
CA ALA A 159 -5.60 6.34 26.63
C ALA A 159 -6.46 6.19 27.91
N VAL A 160 -7.31 5.16 27.97
CA VAL A 160 -8.15 4.88 29.16
C VAL A 160 -7.30 4.57 30.38
N TYR A 161 -6.27 3.73 30.24
CA TYR A 161 -5.35 3.39 31.34
C TYR A 161 -4.67 4.62 31.92
N PHE A 162 -4.20 5.53 31.06
CA PHE A 162 -3.53 6.76 31.52
C PHE A 162 -4.48 7.80 32.06
N PHE A 163 -5.64 7.98 31.43
CA PHE A 163 -6.67 8.86 31.96
C PHE A 163 -7.06 8.45 33.38
N TYR A 164 -7.27 7.15 33.61
CA TYR A 164 -7.53 6.62 34.93
C TYR A 164 -6.40 6.92 35.95
N GLN A 165 -5.14 6.81 35.52
CA GLN A 165 -3.97 7.07 36.34
C GLN A 165 -3.81 8.54 36.74
N HIS A 166 -4.04 9.45 35.76
CA HIS A 166 -3.88 10.90 35.99
C HIS A 166 -5.06 11.51 36.72
N LEU A 167 -6.26 10.96 36.59
CA LEU A 167 -7.42 11.35 37.42
C LEU A 167 -7.13 11.14 38.93
N GLN A 168 -6.46 10.07 39.26
CA GLN A 168 -6.08 9.82 40.68
C GLN A 168 -5.02 10.80 41.20
N LYS A 169 -4.16 11.35 40.34
CA LYS A 169 -3.08 12.29 40.73
C LYS A 169 -3.44 13.76 40.51
N LYS A 170 -4.64 14.11 40.07
CA LYS A 170 -5.10 15.47 39.71
C LYS A 170 -4.20 16.21 38.69
N GLU A 171 -3.48 15.48 37.85
CA GLU A 171 -2.61 16.05 36.80
C GLU A 171 -3.35 16.19 35.47
N THR A 172 -4.23 17.19 35.37
CA THR A 172 -5.11 17.40 34.18
C THR A 172 -4.34 17.71 32.89
N ALA A 173 -3.23 18.43 32.97
CA ALA A 173 -2.47 18.86 31.80
C ALA A 173 -1.82 17.66 31.05
N SER A 174 -1.29 16.67 31.79
CA SER A 174 -0.68 15.47 31.20
C SER A 174 -1.74 14.53 30.62
N ALA A 175 -2.94 14.44 31.22
CA ALA A 175 -4.06 13.68 30.65
C ALA A 175 -4.52 14.24 29.30
N ILE A 176 -4.62 15.58 29.18
CA ILE A 176 -4.96 16.25 27.92
C ILE A 176 -3.90 15.98 26.84
N ALA A 177 -2.60 16.09 27.18
CA ALA A 177 -1.51 15.82 26.24
C ALA A 177 -1.59 14.40 25.67
N ILE A 178 -1.91 13.39 26.50
CA ILE A 178 -2.06 11.99 26.08
C ILE A 178 -3.26 11.81 25.13
N ILE A 179 -4.40 12.42 25.45
CA ILE A 179 -5.58 12.38 24.56
C ILE A 179 -5.25 12.98 23.19
N VAL A 180 -4.52 14.11 23.16
CA VAL A 180 -4.08 14.74 21.91
C VAL A 180 -3.15 13.82 21.13
N VAL A 181 -2.14 13.21 21.77
CA VAL A 181 -1.21 12.27 21.08
C VAL A 181 -1.96 11.06 20.56
N CYS A 182 -2.84 10.43 21.35
CA CYS A 182 -3.66 9.32 20.89
C CYS A 182 -4.58 9.73 19.74
N GLY A 183 -5.19 10.92 19.79
CA GLY A 183 -5.99 11.48 18.71
C GLY A 183 -5.18 11.65 17.43
N LEU A 184 -3.96 12.22 17.52
CA LEU A 184 -3.06 12.39 16.37
C LEU A 184 -2.65 11.04 15.75
N LEU A 185 -2.41 10.01 16.56
CA LEU A 185 -2.09 8.67 16.07
C LEU A 185 -3.27 7.97 15.38
N LEU A 186 -4.52 8.35 15.70
CA LEU A 186 -5.71 7.83 15.05
C LEU A 186 -6.09 8.58 13.76
N LEU A 187 -5.57 9.80 13.54
CA LEU A 187 -5.84 10.58 12.34
C LEU A 187 -5.62 9.81 11.02
N PRO A 188 -4.54 9.01 10.88
CA PRO A 188 -4.31 8.25 9.66
C PRO A 188 -5.42 7.26 9.31
N ILE A 189 -6.19 6.80 10.30
CA ILE A 189 -7.28 5.82 10.13
C ILE A 189 -8.61 6.53 9.86
N SER A 190 -8.69 7.82 10.19
CA SER A 190 -9.94 8.57 10.00
C SER A 190 -10.23 8.82 8.51
N PRO A 191 -11.53 8.83 8.10
CA PRO A 191 -11.91 9.17 6.73
C PRO A 191 -11.43 10.57 6.30
N LEU A 192 -11.20 11.48 7.25
CA LEU A 192 -10.73 12.86 7.02
C LEU A 192 -9.28 12.93 6.53
N PHE A 193 -8.43 11.96 6.92
CA PHE A 193 -7.00 11.96 6.59
C PHE A 193 -6.57 10.84 5.63
N ASN A 194 -7.48 9.99 5.22
CA ASN A 194 -7.31 8.88 4.26
C ASN A 194 -5.88 8.71 3.70
N LEU A 195 -4.93 8.33 4.56
CA LEU A 195 -3.54 8.08 4.19
C LEU A 195 -3.41 7.00 3.11
N ASN A 196 -4.41 6.10 3.03
CA ASN A 196 -4.47 5.08 1.99
C ASN A 196 -4.52 5.67 0.56
N SER A 197 -5.04 6.89 0.40
CA SER A 197 -5.09 7.57 -0.90
C SER A 197 -3.88 8.48 -1.18
N ARG A 198 -3.08 8.80 -0.15
CA ARG A 198 -1.98 9.78 -0.27
C ARG A 198 -0.60 9.16 -0.44
N ILE A 199 -0.40 7.94 0.03
CA ILE A 199 0.89 7.23 -0.11
C ILE A 199 0.70 6.16 -1.19
N PRO A 200 1.23 6.33 -2.40
CA PRO A 200 1.12 5.32 -3.45
C PRO A 200 1.82 4.02 -3.04
N ILE A 201 1.24 2.90 -3.46
CA ILE A 201 1.90 1.60 -3.37
C ILE A 201 3.05 1.61 -4.36
N CYS A 202 4.23 1.18 -3.95
CA CYS A 202 5.41 1.12 -4.81
C CYS A 202 5.83 -0.33 -5.05
N VAL A 203 5.70 -0.77 -6.32
CA VAL A 203 6.11 -2.08 -6.81
C VAL A 203 7.01 -1.96 -8.05
N SER A 204 7.65 -0.81 -8.22
CA SER A 204 8.53 -0.54 -9.36
C SER A 204 9.67 -1.56 -9.41
N GLY A 205 9.90 -2.13 -10.60
CA GLY A 205 10.88 -3.19 -10.84
C GLY A 205 10.54 -4.55 -10.22
N ALA A 206 9.39 -4.68 -9.55
CA ALA A 206 8.99 -5.94 -8.93
C ALA A 206 8.59 -6.99 -9.99
N ASN A 207 8.96 -8.25 -9.76
CA ASN A 207 8.43 -9.35 -10.55
C ASN A 207 7.17 -9.91 -9.88
N LEU A 208 6.00 -9.58 -10.42
CA LEU A 208 4.67 -9.97 -9.94
C LEU A 208 3.93 -10.86 -10.97
N ALA A 209 4.67 -11.58 -11.80
CA ALA A 209 4.12 -12.46 -12.83
C ALA A 209 3.30 -13.62 -12.23
N ASN A 210 2.29 -14.10 -12.97
CA ASN A 210 1.43 -15.23 -12.62
C ASN A 210 0.61 -15.05 -11.32
N LEU A 211 0.35 -13.80 -10.90
CA LEU A 211 -0.41 -13.54 -9.67
C LEU A 211 -1.87 -13.17 -9.95
N ASN A 212 -2.76 -13.59 -9.04
CA ASN A 212 -4.12 -13.10 -9.01
C ASN A 212 -4.20 -11.88 -8.08
N LEU A 213 -4.35 -10.69 -8.67
CA LEU A 213 -4.26 -9.42 -7.96
C LEU A 213 -5.63 -8.83 -7.59
N LYS A 214 -6.74 -9.52 -7.88
CA LYS A 214 -8.12 -9.03 -7.70
C LYS A 214 -8.45 -8.46 -6.32
N ASP A 215 -7.78 -8.93 -5.27
CA ASP A 215 -8.04 -8.53 -3.88
C ASP A 215 -7.11 -7.38 -3.42
N PHE A 216 -6.27 -6.85 -4.31
CA PHE A 216 -5.32 -5.79 -3.98
C PHE A 216 -5.79 -4.42 -4.47
N ARG A 217 -5.38 -3.36 -3.76
CA ARG A 217 -5.62 -1.96 -4.16
C ARG A 217 -4.39 -1.43 -4.86
N LEU A 218 -4.47 -1.29 -6.19
CA LEU A 218 -3.37 -0.79 -7.00
C LEU A 218 -3.69 0.53 -7.71
N ALA A 219 -4.84 1.15 -7.43
CA ALA A 219 -5.16 2.48 -7.94
C ALA A 219 -4.10 3.50 -7.47
N GLY A 220 -3.53 4.26 -8.41
CA GLY A 220 -2.44 5.20 -8.15
C GLY A 220 -1.10 4.57 -7.76
N ALA A 221 -0.95 3.23 -7.86
CA ALA A 221 0.31 2.58 -7.53
C ALA A 221 1.42 2.94 -8.52
N GLN A 222 2.68 2.95 -8.02
CA GLN A 222 3.90 3.13 -8.80
C GLN A 222 4.45 1.75 -9.15
N ALA A 223 4.50 1.43 -10.43
CA ALA A 223 4.89 0.11 -10.96
C ALA A 223 5.81 0.21 -12.18
N GLU A 224 6.63 1.26 -12.28
CA GLU A 224 7.60 1.44 -13.36
C GLU A 224 8.47 0.19 -13.51
N LYS A 225 8.59 -0.34 -14.74
CA LYS A 225 9.38 -1.54 -15.06
C LYS A 225 8.99 -2.80 -14.27
N ALA A 226 7.82 -2.86 -13.67
CA ALA A 226 7.35 -4.05 -13.00
C ALA A 226 6.95 -5.14 -14.01
N ILE A 227 7.07 -6.40 -13.62
CA ILE A 227 6.71 -7.55 -14.46
C ILE A 227 5.42 -8.17 -13.93
N PHE A 228 4.35 -8.11 -14.74
CA PHE A 228 3.03 -8.65 -14.44
C PHE A 228 2.58 -9.68 -15.49
N ASN A 229 3.51 -10.33 -16.16
CA ASN A 229 3.18 -11.29 -17.21
C ASN A 229 2.28 -12.41 -16.66
N ASP A 230 1.25 -12.80 -17.43
CA ASP A 230 0.25 -13.81 -17.06
C ASP A 230 -0.52 -13.53 -15.76
N SER A 231 -0.54 -12.28 -15.27
CA SER A 231 -1.24 -11.90 -14.04
C SER A 231 -2.69 -11.50 -14.28
N VAL A 232 -3.52 -11.58 -13.22
CA VAL A 232 -4.96 -11.33 -13.31
C VAL A 232 -5.34 -10.05 -12.59
N PHE A 233 -5.87 -9.08 -13.37
CA PHE A 233 -6.41 -7.78 -12.95
C PHE A 233 -7.92 -7.67 -13.23
N TYR A 234 -8.61 -8.78 -13.25
CA TYR A 234 -10.02 -8.87 -13.64
C TYR A 234 -10.91 -7.92 -12.81
N ARG A 235 -11.59 -6.98 -13.50
CA ARG A 235 -12.48 -5.95 -12.92
C ARG A 235 -11.86 -5.11 -11.81
N MET A 236 -10.54 -4.89 -11.84
CA MET A 236 -9.85 -4.07 -10.84
C MET A 236 -9.98 -2.58 -11.12
N GLU A 237 -10.04 -1.80 -10.03
CA GLU A 237 -9.85 -0.34 -10.06
C GLU A 237 -8.35 -0.02 -10.07
N LEU A 238 -7.86 0.44 -11.23
CA LEU A 238 -6.45 0.77 -11.48
C LEU A 238 -6.31 2.23 -11.95
N THR A 239 -7.27 3.09 -11.60
CA THR A 239 -7.23 4.50 -11.98
C THR A 239 -5.92 5.16 -11.55
N ARG A 240 -5.30 5.96 -12.44
CA ARG A 240 -4.01 6.62 -12.22
C ARG A 240 -2.86 5.66 -11.90
N PHE A 241 -2.94 4.43 -12.39
CA PHE A 241 -1.86 3.45 -12.24
C PHE A 241 -0.65 3.92 -13.06
N HIS A 242 0.50 4.07 -12.42
CA HIS A 242 1.73 4.54 -13.05
C HIS A 242 2.67 3.36 -13.28
N ALA A 243 2.69 2.84 -14.48
CA ALA A 243 3.44 1.64 -14.86
C ALA A 243 4.17 1.79 -16.22
N PRO A 244 4.92 2.90 -16.46
CA PRO A 244 5.68 3.01 -17.68
C PRO A 244 6.74 1.91 -17.76
N HIS A 245 6.97 1.41 -18.99
CA HIS A 245 7.91 0.31 -19.26
C HIS A 245 7.61 -1.01 -18.54
N ALA A 246 6.42 -1.19 -17.96
CA ALA A 246 6.05 -2.44 -17.30
C ALA A 246 5.68 -3.53 -18.32
N GLU A 247 5.83 -4.79 -17.92
CA GLU A 247 5.48 -5.94 -18.73
C GLU A 247 4.15 -6.56 -18.28
N PHE A 248 3.16 -6.62 -19.20
CA PHE A 248 1.84 -7.18 -18.98
C PHE A 248 1.48 -8.26 -20.03
N LYS A 249 2.48 -8.98 -20.56
CA LYS A 249 2.24 -9.99 -21.58
C LYS A 249 1.25 -11.03 -21.10
N LYS A 250 0.22 -11.28 -21.90
CA LYS A 250 -0.88 -12.23 -21.61
C LYS A 250 -1.63 -11.94 -20.30
N ALA A 251 -1.45 -10.78 -19.68
CA ALA A 251 -2.18 -10.43 -18.48
C ALA A 251 -3.68 -10.21 -18.77
N ASN A 252 -4.53 -10.50 -17.77
CA ASN A 252 -5.97 -10.40 -17.90
C ASN A 252 -6.51 -9.15 -17.22
N PHE A 253 -6.92 -8.16 -18.01
CA PHE A 253 -7.51 -6.89 -17.58
C PHE A 253 -9.00 -6.78 -17.93
N VAL A 254 -9.67 -7.89 -18.18
CA VAL A 254 -11.09 -7.88 -18.55
C VAL A 254 -11.92 -7.05 -17.57
N GLY A 255 -12.58 -6.01 -18.09
CA GLY A 255 -13.42 -5.09 -17.30
C GLY A 255 -12.67 -4.23 -16.29
N ALA A 256 -11.35 -4.15 -16.35
CA ALA A 256 -10.56 -3.30 -15.45
C ALA A 256 -10.71 -1.81 -15.80
N ASN A 257 -10.62 -0.96 -14.78
CA ASN A 257 -10.60 0.50 -14.94
C ASN A 257 -9.17 1.04 -14.82
N LEU A 258 -8.58 1.43 -15.95
CA LEU A 258 -7.23 1.99 -16.10
C LEU A 258 -7.27 3.49 -16.47
N ASP A 259 -8.37 4.20 -16.17
CA ASP A 259 -8.53 5.60 -16.54
C ASP A 259 -7.41 6.46 -15.95
N GLN A 260 -6.90 7.41 -16.77
CA GLN A 260 -5.83 8.34 -16.40
C GLN A 260 -4.51 7.64 -16.01
N SER A 261 -4.30 6.39 -16.41
CA SER A 261 -3.06 5.66 -16.14
C SER A 261 -1.93 6.12 -17.05
N ASP A 262 -0.70 6.04 -16.54
CA ASP A 262 0.51 6.19 -17.33
C ASP A 262 1.11 4.81 -17.62
N LEU A 263 0.98 4.38 -18.87
CA LEU A 263 1.41 3.08 -19.39
C LEU A 263 2.40 3.26 -20.57
N GLY A 264 3.09 4.40 -20.61
CA GLY A 264 4.02 4.70 -21.68
C GLY A 264 5.07 3.61 -21.86
N SER A 265 5.25 3.13 -23.09
CA SER A 265 6.17 2.03 -23.44
C SER A 265 5.93 0.71 -22.69
N ALA A 266 4.78 0.50 -22.09
CA ALA A 266 4.42 -0.77 -21.47
C ALA A 266 4.15 -1.85 -22.52
N ASP A 267 4.37 -3.12 -22.17
CA ASP A 267 4.21 -4.27 -23.05
C ASP A 267 2.99 -5.10 -22.69
N PHE A 268 1.92 -4.96 -23.49
CA PHE A 268 0.66 -5.70 -23.40
C PHE A 268 0.53 -6.76 -24.50
N GLU A 269 1.63 -7.28 -25.04
CA GLU A 269 1.55 -8.31 -26.08
C GLU A 269 0.67 -9.48 -25.62
N LYS A 270 -0.38 -9.79 -26.42
CA LYS A 270 -1.38 -10.84 -26.15
C LYS A 270 -2.17 -10.67 -24.84
N ALA A 271 -2.16 -9.49 -24.24
CA ALA A 271 -3.01 -9.22 -23.07
C ALA A 271 -4.50 -9.18 -23.43
N ILE A 272 -5.36 -9.44 -22.45
CA ILE A 272 -6.81 -9.40 -22.61
C ILE A 272 -7.34 -8.15 -21.89
N LEU A 273 -7.75 -7.15 -22.68
CA LEU A 273 -8.23 -5.84 -22.24
C LEU A 273 -9.72 -5.62 -22.57
N SER A 274 -10.43 -6.67 -23.03
CA SER A 274 -11.83 -6.53 -23.44
C SER A 274 -12.69 -5.95 -22.30
N TRP A 275 -13.60 -5.02 -22.66
CA TRP A 275 -14.47 -4.27 -21.75
C TRP A 275 -13.73 -3.43 -20.70
N SER A 276 -12.44 -3.22 -20.83
CA SER A 276 -11.69 -2.32 -19.95
C SER A 276 -11.85 -0.86 -20.34
N SER A 277 -11.58 0.05 -19.39
CA SER A 277 -11.52 1.49 -19.62
C SER A 277 -10.09 2.00 -19.45
N LEU A 278 -9.60 2.75 -20.48
CA LEU A 278 -8.29 3.41 -20.50
C LEU A 278 -8.46 4.90 -20.89
N LYS A 279 -9.59 5.51 -20.48
CA LYS A 279 -9.88 6.92 -20.82
C LYS A 279 -8.81 7.86 -20.33
N SER A 280 -8.46 8.82 -21.17
CA SER A 280 -7.43 9.81 -20.88
C SER A 280 -6.09 9.21 -20.43
N GLY A 281 -5.81 7.95 -20.81
CA GLY A 281 -4.58 7.23 -20.48
C GLY A 281 -3.40 7.70 -21.34
N MET A 282 -2.20 7.73 -20.77
CA MET A 282 -0.93 7.97 -21.47
C MET A 282 -0.34 6.62 -21.91
N LEU A 283 -0.49 6.29 -23.19
CA LEU A 283 -0.16 5.01 -23.82
C LEU A 283 0.88 5.20 -24.95
N ALA A 284 1.66 6.25 -24.90
CA ALA A 284 2.67 6.51 -25.94
C ALA A 284 3.67 5.34 -26.03
N ASN A 285 3.97 4.90 -27.26
CA ASN A 285 4.86 3.76 -27.56
C ASN A 285 4.44 2.42 -26.91
N VAL A 286 3.21 2.26 -26.47
CA VAL A 286 2.71 1.01 -25.89
C VAL A 286 2.73 -0.12 -26.92
N MET A 287 3.07 -1.33 -26.52
CA MET A 287 3.02 -2.55 -27.33
C MET A 287 1.73 -3.32 -27.03
N LEU A 288 0.78 -3.30 -27.98
CA LEU A 288 -0.52 -3.97 -27.89
C LEU A 288 -0.68 -5.03 -28.99
N LYS A 289 0.44 -5.55 -29.47
CA LYS A 289 0.44 -6.55 -30.55
C LYS A 289 -0.32 -7.80 -30.11
N GLU A 290 -1.24 -8.24 -30.97
CA GLU A 290 -2.08 -9.42 -30.72
C GLU A 290 -2.95 -9.33 -29.44
N ALA A 291 -3.16 -8.12 -28.88
CA ALA A 291 -4.01 -7.93 -27.70
C ALA A 291 -5.51 -8.09 -28.06
N GLU A 292 -6.28 -8.65 -27.13
CA GLU A 292 -7.74 -8.72 -27.19
C GLU A 292 -8.35 -7.47 -26.53
N MET A 293 -8.94 -6.58 -27.33
CA MET A 293 -9.41 -5.27 -26.89
C MET A 293 -10.87 -5.01 -27.32
N VAL A 294 -11.68 -6.06 -27.33
CA VAL A 294 -13.10 -5.95 -27.72
C VAL A 294 -13.83 -5.01 -26.76
N ASP A 295 -14.57 -4.03 -27.31
CA ASP A 295 -15.33 -3.03 -26.56
C ASP A 295 -14.50 -2.27 -25.51
N THR A 296 -13.19 -2.11 -25.74
CA THR A 296 -12.30 -1.33 -24.86
C THR A 296 -12.51 0.17 -25.08
N ASP A 297 -12.65 0.95 -24.03
CA ASP A 297 -12.81 2.41 -24.10
C ASP A 297 -11.47 3.13 -23.97
N LEU A 298 -11.01 3.72 -25.08
CA LEU A 298 -9.77 4.50 -25.21
C LEU A 298 -10.06 5.99 -25.48
N THR A 299 -11.23 6.48 -25.04
CA THR A 299 -11.63 7.88 -25.22
C THR A 299 -10.57 8.83 -24.66
N GLU A 300 -10.17 9.83 -25.46
CA GLU A 300 -9.17 10.85 -25.11
C GLU A 300 -7.77 10.31 -24.74
N SER A 301 -7.47 9.06 -25.03
CA SER A 301 -6.16 8.47 -24.73
C SER A 301 -5.08 8.91 -25.72
N VAL A 302 -3.82 8.89 -25.26
CA VAL A 302 -2.63 9.23 -26.05
C VAL A 302 -1.92 7.93 -26.45
N LEU A 303 -2.10 7.49 -27.70
CA LEU A 303 -1.54 6.26 -28.28
C LEU A 303 -0.45 6.59 -29.33
N GLU A 304 0.27 7.68 -29.15
CA GLU A 304 1.31 8.05 -30.10
C GLU A 304 2.33 6.94 -30.28
N SER A 305 2.60 6.55 -31.52
CA SER A 305 3.54 5.47 -31.88
C SER A 305 3.21 4.10 -31.26
N ALA A 306 1.97 3.87 -30.83
CA ALA A 306 1.53 2.57 -30.30
C ALA A 306 1.59 1.47 -31.39
N ASN A 307 1.95 0.27 -30.97
CA ASN A 307 1.91 -0.92 -31.84
C ASN A 307 0.66 -1.76 -31.55
N LEU A 308 -0.34 -1.65 -32.42
CA LEU A 308 -1.63 -2.37 -32.37
C LEU A 308 -1.72 -3.49 -33.44
N GLU A 309 -0.57 -3.93 -33.97
CA GLU A 309 -0.56 -4.96 -35.02
C GLU A 309 -1.29 -6.21 -34.56
N LYS A 310 -2.22 -6.70 -35.41
CA LYS A 310 -3.03 -7.90 -35.17
C LYS A 310 -3.90 -7.86 -33.91
N ALA A 311 -4.08 -6.71 -33.29
CA ALA A 311 -4.99 -6.58 -32.15
C ALA A 311 -6.46 -6.78 -32.61
N ASN A 312 -7.26 -7.36 -31.73
CA ASN A 312 -8.71 -7.41 -31.90
C ASN A 312 -9.33 -6.17 -31.26
N LEU A 313 -9.71 -5.19 -32.09
CA LEU A 313 -10.26 -3.89 -31.69
C LEU A 313 -11.74 -3.76 -32.01
N SER A 314 -12.44 -4.90 -32.18
CA SER A 314 -13.87 -4.89 -32.50
C SER A 314 -14.65 -4.13 -31.42
N GLY A 315 -15.44 -3.13 -31.83
CA GLY A 315 -16.20 -2.26 -30.95
C GLY A 315 -15.36 -1.30 -30.08
N ALA A 316 -14.04 -1.27 -30.25
CA ALA A 316 -13.17 -0.38 -29.43
C ALA A 316 -13.49 1.10 -29.70
N ILE A 317 -13.46 1.92 -28.64
CA ILE A 317 -13.85 3.34 -28.69
C ILE A 317 -12.58 4.21 -28.62
N PHE A 318 -12.21 4.82 -29.76
CA PHE A 318 -11.10 5.78 -29.90
C PHE A 318 -11.59 7.22 -30.01
N ARG A 319 -12.72 7.55 -29.38
CA ARG A 319 -13.25 8.91 -29.45
C ARG A 319 -12.23 9.92 -28.93
N MET A 320 -11.89 10.94 -29.75
CA MET A 320 -10.91 11.98 -29.44
C MET A 320 -9.50 11.43 -29.10
N ALA A 321 -9.18 10.18 -29.43
CA ALA A 321 -7.87 9.59 -29.14
C ALA A 321 -6.78 10.15 -30.09
N HIS A 322 -5.55 10.27 -29.57
CA HIS A 322 -4.38 10.66 -30.33
C HIS A 322 -3.60 9.42 -30.79
N LEU A 323 -3.74 9.06 -32.04
CA LEU A 323 -3.18 7.86 -32.67
C LEU A 323 -1.99 8.18 -33.60
N ASN A 324 -1.34 9.34 -33.42
CA ASN A 324 -0.27 9.77 -34.30
C ASN A 324 0.81 8.70 -34.43
N ARG A 325 1.17 8.33 -35.65
CA ARG A 325 2.19 7.31 -35.95
C ARG A 325 1.91 5.93 -35.38
N ALA A 326 0.70 5.64 -34.92
CA ALA A 326 0.33 4.32 -34.47
C ALA A 326 0.32 3.31 -35.63
N ARG A 327 0.57 2.06 -35.35
CA ARG A 327 0.63 0.97 -36.34
C ARG A 327 -0.45 -0.05 -36.05
N PHE A 328 -1.41 -0.19 -36.96
CA PHE A 328 -2.52 -1.13 -36.81
C PHE A 328 -2.24 -2.48 -37.50
N GLY A 329 -1.35 -2.50 -38.53
CA GLY A 329 -1.08 -3.72 -39.23
C GLY A 329 -2.36 -4.45 -39.67
N GLU A 330 -2.51 -5.71 -39.26
CA GLU A 330 -3.69 -6.56 -39.55
C GLU A 330 -4.74 -6.49 -38.42
N ALA A 331 -4.83 -5.42 -37.66
CA ALA A 331 -5.80 -5.25 -36.56
C ALA A 331 -7.24 -5.28 -37.10
N ASP A 332 -8.17 -5.82 -36.32
CA ASP A 332 -9.59 -5.84 -36.63
C ASP A 332 -10.29 -4.61 -36.02
N LEU A 333 -10.80 -3.73 -36.89
CA LEU A 333 -11.49 -2.49 -36.53
C LEU A 333 -13.01 -2.59 -36.75
N SER A 334 -13.58 -3.81 -36.74
CA SER A 334 -15.02 -3.99 -36.85
C SER A 334 -15.74 -3.14 -35.82
N GLU A 335 -16.71 -2.33 -36.25
CA GLU A 335 -17.53 -1.48 -35.35
C GLU A 335 -16.74 -0.49 -34.46
N ALA A 336 -15.42 -0.34 -34.64
CA ALA A 336 -14.62 0.61 -33.86
C ALA A 336 -15.10 2.06 -34.08
N VAL A 337 -15.12 2.85 -33.03
CA VAL A 337 -15.55 4.25 -33.05
C VAL A 337 -14.33 5.17 -33.10
N LEU A 338 -14.15 5.89 -34.25
CA LEU A 338 -13.04 6.80 -34.50
C LEU A 338 -13.44 8.29 -34.45
N GLU A 339 -14.58 8.62 -33.82
CA GLU A 339 -15.08 9.99 -33.74
C GLU A 339 -14.05 10.95 -33.09
N GLY A 340 -13.62 11.95 -33.86
CA GLY A 340 -12.62 12.94 -33.42
C GLY A 340 -11.21 12.38 -33.25
N ALA A 341 -10.95 11.13 -33.63
CA ALA A 341 -9.60 10.56 -33.53
C ALA A 341 -8.61 11.25 -34.47
N VAL A 342 -7.38 11.45 -34.00
CA VAL A 342 -6.28 12.07 -34.75
C VAL A 342 -5.34 10.98 -35.26
N LEU A 343 -5.27 10.83 -36.59
CA LEU A 343 -4.58 9.73 -37.30
C LEU A 343 -3.34 10.22 -38.09
N ILE A 344 -2.66 11.27 -37.63
CA ILE A 344 -1.51 11.85 -38.34
C ILE A 344 -0.37 10.82 -38.43
N GLY A 345 0.04 10.49 -39.68
CA GLY A 345 1.08 9.51 -39.96
C GLY A 345 0.76 8.08 -39.51
N THR A 346 -0.49 7.78 -39.19
CA THR A 346 -0.94 6.45 -38.73
C THR A 346 -0.93 5.43 -39.88
N ASP A 347 -0.42 4.21 -39.61
CA ASP A 347 -0.46 3.10 -40.58
C ASP A 347 -1.68 2.20 -40.33
N LEU A 348 -2.71 2.39 -41.13
CA LEU A 348 -3.94 1.59 -41.21
C LEU A 348 -3.99 0.75 -42.50
N GLY A 349 -2.93 0.76 -43.33
CA GLY A 349 -2.92 0.20 -44.69
C GLY A 349 -3.33 -1.26 -44.77
N ARG A 350 -3.13 -2.04 -43.73
CA ARG A 350 -3.51 -3.47 -43.67
C ARG A 350 -4.59 -3.76 -42.63
N ALA A 351 -5.20 -2.70 -42.02
CA ALA A 351 -6.26 -2.86 -41.05
C ALA A 351 -7.49 -3.54 -41.70
N ARG A 352 -8.11 -4.44 -40.94
CA ARG A 352 -9.28 -5.20 -41.43
C ARG A 352 -10.57 -4.54 -40.94
N ASN A 353 -11.61 -4.68 -41.77
CA ASN A 353 -12.97 -4.24 -41.45
C ASN A 353 -13.13 -2.73 -41.20
N LEU A 354 -12.15 -1.92 -41.61
CA LEU A 354 -12.22 -0.45 -41.53
C LEU A 354 -13.13 0.07 -42.66
N THR A 355 -14.06 0.95 -42.33
CA THR A 355 -15.03 1.52 -43.27
C THR A 355 -14.83 3.02 -43.46
N GLN A 356 -15.31 3.55 -44.63
CA GLN A 356 -15.28 4.99 -44.86
C GLN A 356 -16.09 5.77 -43.81
N LYS A 357 -17.23 5.23 -43.35
CA LYS A 357 -18.07 5.85 -42.32
C LYS A 357 -17.29 6.10 -41.00
N GLN A 358 -16.42 5.20 -40.61
CA GLN A 358 -15.56 5.37 -39.43
C GLN A 358 -14.53 6.49 -39.67
N LEU A 359 -13.91 6.54 -40.85
CA LEU A 359 -12.90 7.55 -41.20
C LEU A 359 -13.50 8.94 -41.40
N ASP A 360 -14.77 9.06 -41.85
CA ASP A 360 -15.45 10.35 -41.99
C ASP A 360 -15.54 11.15 -40.69
N MET A 361 -15.46 10.48 -39.55
CA MET A 361 -15.52 11.05 -38.22
C MET A 361 -14.14 11.33 -37.63
N ALA A 362 -13.04 10.88 -38.25
CA ALA A 362 -11.66 11.06 -37.85
C ALA A 362 -10.95 12.10 -38.73
N CYS A 363 -9.70 12.46 -38.38
CA CYS A 363 -8.84 13.25 -39.25
C CYS A 363 -7.42 12.66 -39.32
N GLY A 364 -6.73 12.92 -40.43
CA GLY A 364 -5.36 12.47 -40.69
C GLY A 364 -4.56 13.50 -41.48
N ASP A 365 -3.50 13.06 -42.12
CA ASP A 365 -2.66 13.86 -42.99
C ASP A 365 -2.20 13.09 -44.25
N LYS A 366 -1.28 13.66 -45.00
CA LYS A 366 -0.70 13.05 -46.19
C LYS A 366 0.12 11.79 -45.92
N ASP A 367 0.64 11.67 -44.70
CA ASP A 367 1.48 10.55 -44.25
C ASP A 367 0.63 9.40 -43.62
N THR A 368 -0.69 9.61 -43.47
CA THR A 368 -1.64 8.59 -43.04
C THR A 368 -1.81 7.51 -44.13
N ILE A 369 -1.47 6.27 -43.82
CA ILE A 369 -1.56 5.15 -44.73
C ILE A 369 -2.91 4.45 -44.53
N LEU A 370 -3.73 4.36 -45.58
CA LEU A 370 -5.08 3.77 -45.55
C LEU A 370 -5.20 2.55 -46.49
N PRO A 371 -6.15 1.64 -46.21
CA PRO A 371 -6.53 0.61 -47.16
C PRO A 371 -6.97 1.21 -48.51
N PRO A 372 -6.78 0.48 -49.66
CA PRO A 372 -7.17 0.96 -50.96
C PRO A 372 -8.65 1.40 -51.04
N GLY A 373 -8.88 2.58 -51.59
CA GLY A 373 -10.24 3.13 -51.78
C GLY A 373 -10.82 3.91 -50.61
N LEU A 374 -10.13 3.97 -49.47
CA LEU A 374 -10.53 4.78 -48.31
C LEU A 374 -9.79 6.13 -48.31
N THR A 375 -10.43 7.14 -47.72
CA THR A 375 -9.88 8.49 -47.57
C THR A 375 -10.13 9.02 -46.15
N VAL A 376 -9.33 9.98 -45.71
CA VAL A 376 -9.53 10.68 -44.46
C VAL A 376 -9.38 12.19 -44.65
N LYS A 377 -10.17 12.98 -43.92
CA LYS A 377 -10.05 14.47 -43.98
C LYS A 377 -8.80 14.95 -43.27
N LYS A 378 -8.24 16.11 -43.71
CA LYS A 378 -7.10 16.72 -43.03
C LYS A 378 -7.49 17.19 -41.62
N CYS A 379 -6.60 16.98 -40.61
CA CYS A 379 -6.78 17.48 -39.25
C CYS A 379 -6.66 19.01 -39.19
N PHE A 380 -5.79 19.59 -40.02
CA PHE A 380 -5.59 21.05 -40.12
C PHE A 380 -5.92 21.46 -41.59
N PRO A 381 -6.93 22.32 -41.81
CA PRO A 381 -7.11 22.94 -43.13
C PRO A 381 -5.90 23.82 -43.42
N ASP A 382 -5.48 23.82 -44.71
CA ASP A 382 -4.36 24.64 -45.21
C ASP A 382 -4.65 26.15 -45.01
#